data_e3092bce96e4bb1fa0558d355357b754
#
_entry.id   e3092bce96e4bb1fa0558d355357b754
#
_cell.length_a   1.000
_cell.length_b   1.000
_cell.length_c   1.000
_cell.angle_alpha   90.00
_cell.angle_beta   90.00
_cell.angle_gamma   90.00
#
_symmetry.space_group_name_H-M   'P 1'
#
loop_
_entity.id
_entity.type
_entity.pdbx_description
1 polymer ?
#
loop_
_entity_poly.entity_id
_entity_poly.type
_entity_poly.pdbx_seq_one_letter_code
_entity_poly.pdbx_strand_id
1 'polypeptide(L)'
;LSYQDKFKLYEPDLTLGDMLTEEKYGAGCRVGSDLTSFINQTMYEAQQDGTLQAVAEKYGVQASLVEQPESVFAASEADSDVAYIKDKGTLVVGITEFAPMDYKDENGNWIGFDADMARLVAEKLGVACEFVVIDWDLKIMELDSKSIDVVWNGMTLTQGVLAAMN
;
A
#
# COMPACT_ATOMS: atom_id res chain seq x y z
N LEU A 1 28.84 6.67 -14.35
CA LEU A 1 27.73 7.07 -15.22
C LEU A 1 26.44 7.12 -14.41
N SER A 2 25.71 8.22 -14.54
CA SER A 2 24.37 8.32 -13.95
C SER A 2 23.42 7.33 -14.60
N TYR A 3 22.28 7.07 -13.96
CA TYR A 3 21.24 6.22 -14.52
C TYR A 3 20.73 6.75 -15.88
N GLN A 4 20.64 8.08 -16.00
CA GLN A 4 20.28 8.77 -17.23
C GLN A 4 21.29 8.55 -18.36
N ASP A 5 22.58 8.55 -18.02
CA ASP A 5 23.65 8.34 -19.01
C ASP A 5 23.66 6.91 -19.54
N LYS A 6 23.31 5.93 -18.69
CA LYS A 6 23.19 4.53 -19.12
C LYS A 6 22.09 4.34 -20.15
N PHE A 7 20.92 4.94 -19.95
CA PHE A 7 19.82 4.84 -20.92
C PHE A 7 20.14 5.52 -22.23
N LYS A 8 20.76 6.69 -22.20
CA LYS A 8 21.19 7.38 -23.42
C LYS A 8 22.20 6.59 -24.27
N LEU A 9 23.00 5.74 -23.61
CA LEU A 9 23.96 4.89 -24.31
C LEU A 9 23.30 3.73 -25.06
N TYR A 10 22.20 3.19 -24.54
CA TYR A 10 21.55 2.01 -25.12
C TYR A 10 20.36 2.36 -26.02
N GLU A 11 19.70 3.51 -25.78
CA GLU A 11 18.50 3.93 -26.47
C GLU A 11 18.59 5.43 -26.82
N PRO A 12 19.46 5.81 -27.76
CA PRO A 12 19.76 7.21 -28.05
C PRO A 12 18.57 8.02 -28.62
N ASP A 13 17.59 7.32 -29.18
CA ASP A 13 16.41 7.94 -29.78
C ASP A 13 15.24 8.09 -28.81
N LEU A 14 15.35 7.51 -27.59
CA LEU A 14 14.34 7.60 -26.55
C LEU A 14 14.67 8.75 -25.60
N THR A 15 13.67 9.55 -25.28
CA THR A 15 13.79 10.49 -24.17
C THR A 15 13.69 9.77 -22.84
N LEU A 16 14.29 10.32 -21.79
CA LEU A 16 14.19 9.73 -20.46
C LEU A 16 12.72 9.63 -20.01
N GLY A 17 11.88 10.59 -20.37
CA GLY A 17 10.44 10.59 -20.07
C GLY A 17 9.67 9.45 -20.73
N ASP A 18 10.09 8.99 -21.92
CA ASP A 18 9.45 7.88 -22.62
C ASP A 18 9.81 6.52 -22.00
N MET A 19 10.94 6.43 -21.29
CA MET A 19 11.42 5.21 -20.64
C MET A 19 10.97 5.10 -19.19
N LEU A 20 10.72 6.23 -18.52
CA LEU A 20 10.23 6.26 -17.14
C LEU A 20 8.71 6.16 -17.16
N THR A 21 8.20 4.96 -17.05
CA THR A 21 6.81 4.78 -16.65
C THR A 21 6.67 5.23 -15.20
N GLU A 22 5.65 6.04 -14.94
CA GLU A 22 5.28 6.44 -13.60
C GLU A 22 4.91 5.19 -12.80
N GLU A 23 5.76 4.77 -11.87
CA GLU A 23 5.44 3.68 -10.97
C GLU A 23 4.50 4.19 -9.89
N LYS A 24 3.32 3.58 -9.80
CA LYS A 24 2.37 3.83 -8.71
C LYS A 24 2.46 2.69 -7.70
N TYR A 25 2.54 3.05 -6.42
CA TYR A 25 2.45 2.11 -5.33
C TYR A 25 1.02 2.03 -4.80
N GLY A 26 0.62 0.88 -4.33
CA GLY A 26 -0.69 0.67 -3.75
C GLY A 26 -0.72 -0.44 -2.72
N ALA A 27 -1.81 -0.50 -1.99
CA ALA A 27 -2.14 -1.62 -1.11
C ALA A 27 -2.91 -2.67 -1.90
N GLY A 28 -2.58 -3.94 -1.71
CA GLY A 28 -3.24 -5.07 -2.37
C GLY A 28 -4.13 -5.85 -1.41
N CYS A 29 -5.40 -5.98 -1.75
CA CYS A 29 -6.37 -6.79 -1.03
C CYS A 29 -6.75 -8.04 -1.83
N ARG A 30 -7.44 -8.99 -1.21
CA ARG A 30 -8.05 -10.13 -1.92
C ARG A 30 -8.97 -9.63 -3.04
N VAL A 31 -9.04 -10.38 -4.13
CA VAL A 31 -9.99 -10.07 -5.21
C VAL A 31 -11.42 -10.06 -4.66
N GLY A 32 -12.16 -9.00 -4.95
CA GLY A 32 -13.53 -8.80 -4.46
C GLY A 32 -13.65 -8.35 -3.00
N SER A 33 -12.52 -8.03 -2.34
CA SER A 33 -12.52 -7.54 -0.96
C SER A 33 -13.10 -6.14 -0.85
N ASP A 34 -14.04 -5.94 0.08
CA ASP A 34 -14.58 -4.62 0.42
C ASP A 34 -13.60 -3.76 1.24
N LEU A 35 -12.51 -4.37 1.74
CA LEU A 35 -11.41 -3.63 2.36
C LEU A 35 -10.79 -2.61 1.39
N THR A 36 -10.77 -2.89 0.09
CA THR A 36 -10.29 -1.97 -0.94
C THR A 36 -11.03 -0.63 -0.90
N SER A 37 -12.38 -0.66 -0.90
CA SER A 37 -13.16 0.58 -0.84
C SER A 37 -13.01 1.30 0.51
N PHE A 38 -12.81 0.56 1.59
CA PHE A 38 -12.53 1.12 2.91
C PHE A 38 -11.17 1.85 2.95
N ILE A 39 -10.13 1.23 2.40
CA ILE A 39 -8.79 1.86 2.28
C ILE A 39 -8.88 3.11 1.39
N ASN A 40 -9.51 3.02 0.24
CA ASN A 40 -9.66 4.15 -0.68
C ASN A 40 -10.39 5.33 -0.02
N GLN A 41 -11.48 5.09 0.71
CA GLN A 41 -12.15 6.13 1.47
C GLN A 41 -11.22 6.74 2.53
N THR A 42 -10.50 5.91 3.29
CA THR A 42 -9.57 6.38 4.32
C THR A 42 -8.46 7.25 3.72
N MET A 43 -7.89 6.85 2.58
CA MET A 43 -6.85 7.61 1.88
C MET A 43 -7.38 8.95 1.36
N TYR A 44 -8.59 8.97 0.79
CA TYR A 44 -9.25 10.19 0.36
C TYR A 44 -9.49 11.15 1.53
N GLU A 45 -10.09 10.67 2.62
CA GLU A 45 -10.32 11.47 3.83
C GLU A 45 -9.01 12.03 4.40
N ALA A 46 -7.97 11.19 4.47
CA ALA A 46 -6.65 11.61 4.96
C ALA A 46 -5.98 12.66 4.06
N GLN A 47 -6.26 12.65 2.76
CA GLN A 47 -5.82 13.72 1.86
C GLN A 47 -6.57 15.02 2.13
N GLN A 48 -7.89 14.96 2.35
CA GLN A 48 -8.71 16.14 2.59
C GLN A 48 -8.38 16.82 3.93
N ASP A 49 -8.09 16.06 4.96
CA ASP A 49 -7.80 16.59 6.31
C ASP A 49 -6.32 16.91 6.55
N GLY A 50 -5.44 16.63 5.57
CA GLY A 50 -4.00 16.87 5.64
C GLY A 50 -3.18 15.79 6.33
N THR A 51 -3.79 14.72 6.83
CA THR A 51 -3.08 13.61 7.50
C THR A 51 -2.12 12.91 6.52
N LEU A 52 -2.57 12.64 5.29
CA LEU A 52 -1.74 12.01 4.26
C LEU A 52 -0.49 12.84 3.96
N GLN A 53 -0.64 14.15 3.81
CA GLN A 53 0.47 15.07 3.60
C GLN A 53 1.45 15.07 4.78
N ALA A 54 0.94 15.12 6.00
CA ALA A 54 1.78 15.13 7.21
C ALA A 54 2.59 13.83 7.36
N VAL A 55 1.99 12.67 7.09
CA VAL A 55 2.70 11.40 7.12
C VAL A 55 3.75 11.34 6.02
N ALA A 56 3.42 11.81 4.81
CA ALA A 56 4.38 11.85 3.70
C ALA A 56 5.57 12.76 3.99
N GLU A 57 5.35 13.92 4.58
CA GLU A 57 6.43 14.85 4.99
C GLU A 57 7.33 14.24 6.07
N LYS A 58 6.75 13.51 7.01
CA LYS A 58 7.50 12.80 8.06
C LYS A 58 8.55 11.85 7.49
N TYR A 59 8.26 11.23 6.35
CA TYR A 59 9.13 10.26 5.70
C TYR A 59 9.81 10.79 4.42
N GLY A 60 9.60 12.06 4.07
CA GLY A 60 10.24 12.71 2.93
C GLY A 60 9.71 12.25 1.56
N VAL A 61 8.48 11.73 1.50
CA VAL A 61 7.87 11.20 0.27
C VAL A 61 6.73 12.08 -0.28
N GLN A 62 6.54 13.28 0.25
CA GLN A 62 5.46 14.18 -0.12
C GLN A 62 5.41 14.53 -1.62
N ALA A 63 6.58 14.56 -2.28
CA ALA A 63 6.64 14.82 -3.72
C ALA A 63 6.12 13.67 -4.60
N SER A 64 5.95 12.49 -4.01
CA SER A 64 5.47 11.29 -4.70
C SER A 64 3.99 11.01 -4.44
N LEU A 65 3.31 11.85 -3.66
CA LEU A 65 1.88 11.70 -3.42
C LEU A 65 1.10 11.87 -4.72
N VAL A 66 0.15 10.97 -4.93
CA VAL A 66 -0.83 11.07 -6.01
C VAL A 66 -2.18 11.52 -5.45
N GLU A 67 -2.96 12.19 -6.29
CA GLU A 67 -4.32 12.58 -5.93
C GLU A 67 -5.16 11.34 -5.64
N GLN A 68 -5.88 11.37 -4.52
CA GLN A 68 -6.78 10.30 -4.12
C GLN A 68 -8.18 10.63 -4.64
N PRO A 69 -8.79 9.78 -5.49
CA PRO A 69 -10.15 10.02 -5.96
C PRO A 69 -11.14 9.92 -4.80
N GLU A 70 -12.20 10.71 -4.87
CA GLU A 70 -13.32 10.57 -3.93
C GLU A 70 -13.81 9.11 -3.92
N SER A 71 -13.88 8.55 -2.74
CA SER A 71 -14.27 7.16 -2.55
C SER A 71 -15.11 7.00 -1.30
N VAL A 72 -16.11 6.14 -1.39
CA VAL A 72 -17.01 5.81 -0.29
C VAL A 72 -16.97 4.31 -0.06
N PHE A 73 -16.86 3.91 1.20
CA PHE A 73 -16.88 2.50 1.58
C PHE A 73 -18.20 1.85 1.16
N ALA A 74 -18.06 0.74 0.46
CA ALA A 74 -19.18 -0.12 0.06
C ALA A 74 -18.97 -1.52 0.63
N ALA A 75 -19.75 -1.86 1.66
CA ALA A 75 -19.68 -3.17 2.27
C ALA A 75 -20.22 -4.25 1.31
N SER A 76 -19.53 -5.39 1.28
CA SER A 76 -20.02 -6.58 0.59
C SER A 76 -21.19 -7.19 1.33
N GLU A 77 -22.22 -7.63 0.61
CA GLU A 77 -23.38 -8.30 1.21
C GLU A 77 -23.04 -9.69 1.76
N ALA A 78 -22.06 -10.36 1.15
CA ALA A 78 -21.56 -11.66 1.57
C ALA A 78 -20.02 -11.61 1.61
N ASP A 79 -19.42 -12.37 2.53
CA ASP A 79 -17.96 -12.51 2.66
C ASP A 79 -17.20 -11.18 2.81
N SER A 80 -17.75 -10.25 3.62
CA SER A 80 -17.10 -8.97 3.90
C SER A 80 -15.79 -9.16 4.67
N ASP A 81 -14.66 -8.77 4.05
CA ASP A 81 -13.37 -8.77 4.72
C ASP A 81 -13.32 -7.74 5.85
N VAL A 82 -13.98 -6.59 5.68
CA VAL A 82 -14.09 -5.58 6.73
C VAL A 82 -14.80 -6.14 7.96
N ALA A 83 -15.91 -6.86 7.76
CA ALA A 83 -16.62 -7.52 8.87
C ALA A 83 -15.76 -8.60 9.53
N TYR A 84 -15.07 -9.42 8.74
CA TYR A 84 -14.13 -10.44 9.23
C TYR A 84 -13.00 -9.83 10.06
N ILE A 85 -12.37 -8.75 9.59
CA ILE A 85 -11.27 -8.05 10.29
C ILE A 85 -11.77 -7.45 11.61
N LYS A 86 -12.96 -6.83 11.58
CA LYS A 86 -13.58 -6.26 12.81
C LYS A 86 -13.91 -7.35 13.83
N ASP A 87 -14.41 -8.49 13.38
CA ASP A 87 -14.75 -9.63 14.26
C ASP A 87 -13.50 -10.23 14.92
N LYS A 88 -12.43 -10.43 14.16
CA LYS A 88 -11.16 -10.92 14.74
C LYS A 88 -10.38 -9.86 15.52
N GLY A 89 -10.69 -8.56 15.35
CA GLY A 89 -10.09 -7.45 16.09
C GLY A 89 -8.70 -7.02 15.65
N THR A 90 -8.21 -7.48 14.50
CA THR A 90 -6.86 -7.18 14.00
C THR A 90 -6.83 -7.08 12.48
N LEU A 91 -6.18 -6.02 11.98
CA LEU A 91 -5.76 -5.91 10.58
C LEU A 91 -4.34 -6.47 10.46
N VAL A 92 -4.18 -7.55 9.71
CA VAL A 92 -2.87 -8.19 9.46
C VAL A 92 -2.31 -7.69 8.14
N VAL A 93 -1.16 -7.01 8.21
CA VAL A 93 -0.50 -6.36 7.07
C VAL A 93 0.75 -7.16 6.68
N GLY A 94 0.77 -7.69 5.48
CA GLY A 94 1.94 -8.35 4.90
C GLY A 94 2.94 -7.32 4.39
N ILE A 95 4.17 -7.38 4.86
CA ILE A 95 5.25 -6.45 4.56
C ILE A 95 6.57 -7.16 4.29
N THR A 96 7.51 -6.41 3.73
CA THR A 96 8.95 -6.69 3.76
C THR A 96 9.68 -5.44 4.22
N GLU A 97 10.96 -5.53 4.55
CA GLU A 97 11.74 -4.34 4.89
C GLU A 97 12.06 -3.54 3.63
N PHE A 98 11.50 -2.36 3.51
CA PHE A 98 11.62 -1.47 2.34
C PHE A 98 11.48 0.01 2.75
N ALA A 99 12.57 0.63 3.20
CA ALA A 99 12.56 2.05 3.55
C ALA A 99 12.35 2.93 2.31
N PRO A 100 11.61 4.06 2.41
CA PRO A 100 10.98 4.62 3.60
C PRO A 100 9.53 4.15 3.83
N MET A 101 9.08 3.10 3.13
CA MET A 101 7.71 2.61 3.20
C MET A 101 7.44 1.74 4.44
N ASP A 102 8.28 0.72 4.66
CA ASP A 102 8.23 -0.14 5.84
C ASP A 102 9.66 -0.48 6.28
N TYR A 103 10.02 -0.12 7.48
CA TYR A 103 11.33 -0.43 8.06
C TYR A 103 11.28 -0.37 9.59
N LYS A 104 12.35 -0.82 10.23
CA LYS A 104 12.41 -0.83 11.69
C LYS A 104 13.18 0.38 12.22
N ASP A 105 12.66 0.96 13.30
CA ASP A 105 13.37 1.96 14.08
C ASP A 105 14.45 1.30 14.97
N GLU A 106 15.19 2.11 15.72
CA GLU A 106 16.23 1.65 16.65
C GLU A 106 15.71 0.73 17.77
N ASN A 107 14.41 0.76 18.03
CA ASN A 107 13.74 -0.07 19.04
C ASN A 107 13.12 -1.34 18.45
N GLY A 108 13.25 -1.54 17.13
CA GLY A 108 12.68 -2.68 16.43
C GLY A 108 11.19 -2.54 16.08
N ASN A 109 10.60 -1.36 16.23
CA ASN A 109 9.23 -1.10 15.82
C ASN A 109 9.14 -0.83 14.31
N TRP A 110 8.11 -1.35 13.68
CA TRP A 110 7.83 -1.03 12.29
C TRP A 110 7.37 0.41 12.15
N ILE A 111 8.04 1.15 11.28
CA ILE A 111 7.74 2.53 10.92
C ILE A 111 7.81 2.68 9.39
N GLY A 112 7.42 3.81 8.87
CA GLY A 112 7.43 4.12 7.45
C GLY A 112 6.10 4.66 6.98
N PHE A 113 6.07 5.15 5.74
CA PHE A 113 4.87 5.74 5.17
C PHE A 113 3.73 4.72 5.09
N ASP A 114 3.98 3.54 4.52
CA ASP A 114 2.98 2.49 4.39
C ASP A 114 2.56 1.94 5.75
N ALA A 115 3.51 1.74 6.67
CA ALA A 115 3.22 1.29 8.03
C ALA A 115 2.30 2.26 8.79
N ASP A 116 2.56 3.57 8.70
CA ASP A 116 1.73 4.57 9.37
C ASP A 116 0.34 4.68 8.71
N MET A 117 0.24 4.57 7.40
CA MET A 117 -1.05 4.55 6.69
C MET A 117 -1.86 3.28 7.01
N ALA A 118 -1.22 2.13 7.12
CA ALA A 118 -1.87 0.89 7.55
C ALA A 118 -2.43 0.99 8.98
N ARG A 119 -1.70 1.63 9.90
CA ARG A 119 -2.19 1.92 11.25
C ARG A 119 -3.39 2.85 11.25
N LEU A 120 -3.41 3.87 10.38
CA LEU A 120 -4.56 4.75 10.23
C LEU A 120 -5.80 3.97 9.78
N VAL A 121 -5.66 3.05 8.84
CA VAL A 121 -6.76 2.19 8.39
C VAL A 121 -7.24 1.29 9.53
N ALA A 122 -6.33 0.68 10.29
CA ALA A 122 -6.69 -0.15 11.45
C ALA A 122 -7.43 0.67 12.52
N GLU A 123 -6.98 1.90 12.81
CA GLU A 123 -7.65 2.83 13.72
C GLU A 123 -9.08 3.15 13.25
N LYS A 124 -9.25 3.47 11.97
CA LYS A 124 -10.57 3.72 11.38
C LYS A 124 -11.49 2.50 11.41
N LEU A 125 -10.93 1.30 11.29
CA LEU A 125 -11.66 0.03 11.46
C LEU A 125 -12.00 -0.25 12.93
N GLY A 126 -11.30 0.37 13.88
CA GLY A 126 -11.43 0.12 15.31
C GLY A 126 -10.75 -1.18 15.76
N VAL A 127 -9.67 -1.59 15.10
CA VAL A 127 -8.92 -2.83 15.36
C VAL A 127 -7.44 -2.57 15.60
N ALA A 128 -6.73 -3.57 16.13
CA ALA A 128 -5.27 -3.54 16.21
C ALA A 128 -4.65 -3.66 14.80
N CYS A 129 -3.40 -3.21 14.66
CA CYS A 129 -2.61 -3.38 13.44
C CYS A 129 -1.43 -4.30 13.74
N GLU A 130 -1.32 -5.39 12.99
CA GLU A 130 -0.22 -6.35 13.09
C GLU A 130 0.54 -6.40 11.78
N PHE A 131 1.88 -6.32 11.85
CA PHE A 131 2.76 -6.45 10.70
C PHE A 131 3.40 -7.82 10.66
N VAL A 132 3.27 -8.50 9.53
CA VAL A 132 3.85 -9.83 9.29
C VAL A 132 4.81 -9.74 8.12
N VAL A 133 6.06 -10.13 8.35
CA VAL A 133 7.04 -10.24 7.26
C VAL A 133 6.70 -11.47 6.43
N ILE A 134 6.48 -11.27 5.14
CA ILE A 134 6.11 -12.33 4.19
C ILE A 134 7.23 -12.57 3.17
N ASP A 135 7.22 -13.75 2.57
CA ASP A 135 7.91 -13.96 1.29
C ASP A 135 7.12 -13.23 0.21
N TRP A 136 7.78 -12.27 -0.46
CA TRP A 136 7.12 -11.42 -1.45
C TRP A 136 6.50 -12.20 -2.60
N ASP A 137 7.10 -13.29 -2.99
CA ASP A 137 6.59 -14.15 -4.07
C ASP A 137 5.32 -14.91 -3.67
N LEU A 138 5.07 -15.06 -2.36
CA LEU A 138 3.90 -15.75 -1.82
C LEU A 138 2.75 -14.81 -1.45
N LYS A 139 2.85 -13.50 -1.67
CA LYS A 139 1.87 -12.49 -1.22
C LYS A 139 0.43 -12.79 -1.62
N ILE A 140 0.20 -13.30 -2.83
CA ILE A 140 -1.15 -13.66 -3.31
C ILE A 140 -1.69 -14.86 -2.51
N MET A 141 -0.87 -15.88 -2.32
CA MET A 141 -1.24 -17.06 -1.55
C MET A 141 -1.55 -16.70 -0.09
N GLU A 142 -0.77 -15.80 0.50
CA GLU A 142 -1.00 -15.31 1.87
C GLU A 142 -2.32 -14.52 2.00
N LEU A 143 -2.68 -13.72 0.98
CA LEU A 143 -3.98 -13.05 0.91
C LEU A 143 -5.12 -14.08 0.79
N ASP A 144 -5.02 -15.02 -0.14
CA ASP A 144 -6.07 -15.99 -0.43
C ASP A 144 -6.33 -16.93 0.76
N SER A 145 -5.27 -17.31 1.47
CA SER A 145 -5.37 -18.14 2.69
C SER A 145 -5.88 -17.38 3.92
N LYS A 146 -6.03 -16.05 3.82
CA LYS A 146 -6.33 -15.16 4.95
C LYS A 146 -5.27 -15.14 6.07
N SER A 147 -4.03 -15.53 5.76
CA SER A 147 -2.89 -15.33 6.67
C SER A 147 -2.59 -13.85 6.87
N ILE A 148 -2.83 -13.06 5.83
CA ILE A 148 -2.80 -11.60 5.85
C ILE A 148 -4.08 -11.02 5.25
N ASP A 149 -4.41 -9.79 5.60
CA ASP A 149 -5.60 -9.10 5.09
C ASP A 149 -5.27 -8.14 3.95
N VAL A 150 -4.08 -7.61 3.94
CA VAL A 150 -3.59 -6.64 2.98
C VAL A 150 -2.08 -6.76 2.81
N VAL A 151 -1.60 -6.56 1.59
CA VAL A 151 -0.18 -6.35 1.28
C VAL A 151 0.03 -4.85 1.12
N TRP A 152 0.90 -4.26 1.94
CA TRP A 152 1.15 -2.82 1.89
C TRP A 152 2.64 -2.53 2.11
N ASN A 153 3.41 -2.49 1.03
CA ASN A 153 4.87 -2.44 1.10
C ASN A 153 5.54 -1.82 -0.13
N GLY A 154 5.11 -0.63 -0.54
CA GLY A 154 5.62 -0.01 -1.76
C GLY A 154 5.40 -0.88 -2.99
N MET A 155 4.27 -1.58 -3.04
CA MET A 155 3.98 -2.52 -4.12
C MET A 155 3.65 -1.77 -5.41
N THR A 156 4.47 -2.01 -6.45
CA THR A 156 4.23 -1.44 -7.78
C THR A 156 2.97 -2.04 -8.39
N LEU A 157 2.05 -1.17 -8.83
CA LEU A 157 0.79 -1.55 -9.47
C LEU A 157 1.03 -1.96 -10.94
N THR A 158 1.54 -3.17 -11.13
CA THR A 158 1.68 -3.77 -12.47
C THR A 158 0.36 -4.39 -12.94
N GLN A 159 0.23 -4.65 -14.24
CA GLN A 159 -0.96 -5.35 -14.77
C GLN A 159 -1.16 -6.73 -14.13
N GLY A 160 -0.07 -7.45 -13.84
CA GLY A 160 -0.13 -8.74 -13.15
C GLY A 160 -0.66 -8.62 -11.71
N VAL A 161 -0.23 -7.60 -10.99
CA VAL A 161 -0.74 -7.28 -9.63
C VAL A 161 -2.21 -6.90 -9.68
N LEU A 162 -2.61 -6.00 -10.59
CA LEU A 162 -3.99 -5.56 -10.75
C LEU A 162 -4.95 -6.69 -11.19
N ALA A 163 -4.44 -7.75 -11.81
CA ALA A 163 -5.23 -8.92 -12.17
C ALA A 163 -5.40 -9.92 -11.02
N ALA A 164 -4.51 -9.90 -10.03
CA ALA A 164 -4.44 -10.87 -8.93
C ALA A 164 -4.92 -10.31 -7.57
N MET A 165 -5.14 -9.01 -7.47
CA MET A 165 -5.54 -8.29 -6.25
C MET A 165 -6.49 -7.14 -6.59
N ASN A 166 -7.25 -6.69 -5.59
CA ASN A 166 -8.01 -5.45 -5.63
C ASN A 166 -7.18 -4.31 -5.04
#